data_68bc88dbcb9b1eb0e6ee812418265826
#
_entry.id   68bc88dbcb9b1eb0e6ee812418265826
#
_cell.length_a   1.000
_cell.length_b   1.000
_cell.length_c   1.000
_cell.angle_alpha   90.00
_cell.angle_beta   90.00
_cell.angle_gamma   90.00
#
_symmetry.space_group_name_H-M   'P 1'
#
loop_
_entity.id
_entity.type
_entity.pdbx_description
1 polymer ?
#
loop_
_entity_poly.entity_id
_entity_poly.type
_entity_poly.pdbx_seq_one_letter_code
_entity_poly.pdbx_strand_id
1 'polypeptide(L)'
;MVGAELARRGIGVVYGGGRLGLMGAVADAALDAGGEVIGVIPQALVDAEVAHRGCTELRIVSGMHERKARFTDLSDGFITLPGGVGTMDELWEAVSWSQLGYHEKPVGLLNVGGFYDALIAFNAHMASVGFVRAQHAGILLSDDTLEGLLEQMRAYRPHETIRSEERRVGKEC
;
A
#
# COMPACT_ATOMS: atom_id res chain seq x y z
N MET A 1 -4.48 8.88 -15.86
CA MET A 1 -3.38 8.34 -15.03
C MET A 1 -3.84 8.24 -13.58
N VAL A 2 -3.36 7.24 -12.83
CA VAL A 2 -3.80 6.95 -11.45
C VAL A 2 -3.75 8.18 -10.54
N GLY A 3 -2.61 8.88 -10.48
CA GLY A 3 -2.44 10.07 -9.63
C GLY A 3 -3.48 11.16 -9.89
N ALA A 4 -3.72 11.49 -11.16
CA ALA A 4 -4.72 12.50 -11.52
C ALA A 4 -6.16 12.07 -11.15
N GLU A 5 -6.46 10.78 -11.22
CA GLU A 5 -7.79 10.28 -10.84
C GLU A 5 -7.99 10.31 -9.33
N LEU A 6 -6.97 9.96 -8.56
CA LEU A 6 -6.99 10.09 -7.10
C LEU A 6 -7.21 11.54 -6.68
N ALA A 7 -6.46 12.49 -7.27
CA ALA A 7 -6.59 13.91 -6.99
C ALA A 7 -8.01 14.44 -7.30
N ARG A 8 -8.61 14.06 -8.46
CA ARG A 8 -9.99 14.46 -8.80
C ARG A 8 -11.04 13.93 -7.82
N ARG A 9 -10.74 12.83 -7.14
CA ARG A 9 -11.60 12.25 -6.09
C ARG A 9 -11.30 12.81 -4.69
N GLY A 10 -10.41 13.79 -4.56
CA GLY A 10 -9.99 14.37 -3.28
C GLY A 10 -9.16 13.42 -2.42
N ILE A 11 -8.49 12.45 -3.05
CA ILE A 11 -7.62 11.48 -2.36
C ILE A 11 -6.18 11.95 -2.50
N GLY A 12 -5.53 12.25 -1.38
CA GLY A 12 -4.10 12.57 -1.33
C GLY A 12 -3.23 11.32 -1.59
N VAL A 13 -2.02 11.56 -2.10
CA VAL A 13 -1.06 10.50 -2.39
C VAL A 13 0.10 10.56 -1.41
N VAL A 14 0.33 9.47 -0.68
CA VAL A 14 1.54 9.24 0.13
C VAL A 14 2.41 8.22 -0.59
N TYR A 15 3.68 8.53 -0.83
CA TYR A 15 4.55 7.65 -1.61
C TYR A 15 6.03 7.80 -1.22
N GLY A 16 6.90 7.05 -1.88
CA GLY A 16 8.33 6.97 -1.58
C GLY A 16 9.19 8.21 -1.85
N GLY A 17 8.59 9.33 -2.27
CA GLY A 17 9.29 10.61 -2.44
C GLY A 17 10.28 10.69 -3.60
N GLY A 18 10.38 9.65 -4.44
CA GLY A 18 11.27 9.61 -5.60
C GLY A 18 10.65 10.27 -6.84
N ARG A 19 11.47 10.93 -7.66
CA ARG A 19 11.04 11.59 -8.90
C ARG A 19 11.16 10.75 -10.17
N LEU A 20 11.75 9.55 -10.07
CA LEU A 20 12.04 8.71 -11.22
C LEU A 20 10.97 7.64 -11.45
N GLY A 21 10.80 7.25 -12.72
CA GLY A 21 9.92 6.16 -13.13
C GLY A 21 8.45 6.37 -12.78
N LEU A 22 7.74 5.28 -12.47
CA LEU A 22 6.31 5.33 -12.13
C LEU A 22 6.01 6.14 -10.87
N MET A 23 6.92 6.18 -9.90
CA MET A 23 6.75 6.97 -8.68
C MET A 23 6.62 8.47 -9.00
N GLY A 24 7.56 9.02 -9.76
CA GLY A 24 7.48 10.41 -10.20
C GLY A 24 6.24 10.68 -11.06
N ALA A 25 5.95 9.77 -12.01
CA ALA A 25 4.80 9.93 -12.90
C ALA A 25 3.44 9.97 -12.16
N VAL A 26 3.28 9.20 -11.09
CA VAL A 26 2.06 9.24 -10.27
C VAL A 26 1.98 10.53 -9.46
N ALA A 27 3.09 10.95 -8.86
CA ALA A 27 3.17 12.18 -8.09
C ALA A 27 2.89 13.42 -8.96
N ASP A 28 3.58 13.54 -10.11
CA ASP A 28 3.39 14.64 -11.06
C ASP A 28 1.92 14.70 -11.52
N ALA A 29 1.34 13.57 -11.90
CA ALA A 29 -0.05 13.55 -12.35
C ALA A 29 -1.06 13.92 -11.25
N ALA A 30 -0.78 13.65 -9.99
CA ALA A 30 -1.61 14.09 -8.88
C ALA A 30 -1.48 15.59 -8.65
N LEU A 31 -0.24 16.12 -8.65
CA LEU A 31 0.05 17.55 -8.48
C LEU A 31 -0.56 18.38 -9.62
N ASP A 32 -0.39 17.96 -10.88
CA ASP A 32 -0.95 18.63 -12.06
C ASP A 32 -2.50 18.69 -12.01
N ALA A 33 -3.12 17.73 -11.35
CA ALA A 33 -4.57 17.71 -11.13
C ALA A 33 -5.01 18.47 -9.85
N GLY A 34 -4.10 19.15 -9.17
CA GLY A 34 -4.37 19.94 -7.95
C GLY A 34 -4.48 19.09 -6.68
N GLY A 35 -4.00 17.85 -6.70
CA GLY A 35 -4.01 16.95 -5.55
C GLY A 35 -2.86 17.20 -4.58
N GLU A 36 -3.02 16.70 -3.37
CA GLU A 36 -1.97 16.69 -2.35
C GLU A 36 -1.06 15.47 -2.53
N VAL A 37 0.26 15.70 -2.45
CA VAL A 37 1.27 14.65 -2.55
C VAL A 37 2.28 14.77 -1.42
N ILE A 38 2.38 13.74 -0.61
CA ILE A 38 3.36 13.62 0.49
C ILE A 38 4.40 12.57 0.11
N GLY A 39 5.64 13.02 -0.07
CA GLY A 39 6.78 12.13 -0.27
C GLY A 39 7.43 11.76 1.07
N VAL A 40 7.75 10.49 1.29
CA VAL A 40 8.52 10.04 2.46
C VAL A 40 9.80 9.37 1.98
N ILE A 41 10.96 10.00 2.27
CA ILE A 41 12.23 9.59 1.69
C ILE A 41 13.35 9.56 2.73
N PRO A 42 14.19 8.52 2.77
CA PRO A 42 15.38 8.49 3.59
C PRO A 42 16.41 9.53 3.15
N GLN A 43 17.15 10.13 4.11
CA GLN A 43 18.18 11.13 3.84
C GLN A 43 19.19 10.64 2.78
N ALA A 44 19.62 9.39 2.86
CA ALA A 44 20.57 8.82 1.90
C ALA A 44 20.09 8.88 0.43
N LEU A 45 18.78 8.78 0.19
CA LEU A 45 18.20 8.91 -1.14
C LEU A 45 18.02 10.37 -1.57
N VAL A 46 17.86 11.29 -0.62
CA VAL A 46 17.91 12.73 -0.90
C VAL A 46 19.30 13.12 -1.36
N ASP A 47 20.32 12.61 -0.69
CA ASP A 47 21.73 12.87 -1.01
C ASP A 47 22.11 12.30 -2.39
N ALA A 48 21.47 11.21 -2.82
CA ALA A 48 21.59 10.65 -4.17
C ALA A 48 20.79 11.42 -5.24
N GLU A 49 20.20 12.57 -4.92
CA GLU A 49 19.44 13.46 -5.83
C GLU A 49 18.22 12.80 -6.51
N VAL A 50 17.65 11.78 -5.92
CA VAL A 50 16.43 11.12 -6.45
C VAL A 50 15.13 11.66 -5.86
N ALA A 51 15.21 12.59 -4.90
CA ALA A 51 14.06 13.19 -4.24
C ALA A 51 13.21 14.07 -5.17
N HIS A 52 11.91 13.96 -5.03
CA HIS A 52 10.93 14.78 -5.73
C HIS A 52 10.61 16.04 -4.92
N ARG A 53 11.34 17.14 -5.19
CA ARG A 53 11.19 18.40 -4.45
C ARG A 53 9.92 19.19 -4.77
N GLY A 54 9.15 18.77 -5.78
CA GLY A 54 7.87 19.36 -6.17
C GLY A 54 6.65 18.86 -5.41
N CYS A 55 6.82 17.89 -4.49
CA CYS A 55 5.72 17.41 -3.64
C CYS A 55 5.11 18.54 -2.80
N THR A 56 3.84 18.41 -2.43
CA THR A 56 3.20 19.30 -1.46
C THR A 56 3.95 19.30 -0.13
N GLU A 57 4.40 18.10 0.30
CA GLU A 57 5.27 17.94 1.45
C GLU A 57 6.29 16.83 1.18
N LEU A 58 7.54 17.05 1.57
CA LEU A 58 8.59 16.03 1.52
C LEU A 58 9.11 15.77 2.94
N ARG A 59 8.80 14.58 3.46
CA ARG A 59 9.24 14.12 4.79
C ARG A 59 10.52 13.33 4.66
N ILE A 60 11.59 13.87 5.20
CA ILE A 60 12.89 13.19 5.24
C ILE A 60 12.96 12.38 6.53
N VAL A 61 13.31 11.11 6.40
CA VAL A 61 13.41 10.16 7.51
C VAL A 61 14.82 9.60 7.63
N SER A 62 15.13 9.03 8.80
CA SER A 62 16.48 8.51 9.12
C SER A 62 16.80 7.19 8.39
N GLY A 63 15.78 6.39 8.03
CA GLY A 63 15.99 5.09 7.40
C GLY A 63 14.72 4.42 6.92
N MET A 64 14.88 3.22 6.37
CA MET A 64 13.79 2.47 5.73
C MET A 64 12.70 2.05 6.70
N HIS A 65 13.03 1.70 7.95
CA HIS A 65 12.02 1.33 8.95
C HIS A 65 11.10 2.50 9.32
N GLU A 66 11.69 3.68 9.53
CA GLU A 66 10.89 4.89 9.78
C GLU A 66 10.02 5.25 8.57
N ARG A 67 10.56 5.13 7.35
CA ARG A 67 9.82 5.36 6.10
C ARG A 67 8.54 4.53 6.03
N LYS A 68 8.64 3.23 6.26
CA LYS A 68 7.52 2.29 6.22
C LYS A 68 6.49 2.55 7.32
N ALA A 69 6.93 2.87 8.54
CA ALA A 69 6.03 3.29 9.61
C ALA A 69 5.25 4.55 9.24
N ARG A 70 5.92 5.54 8.60
CA ARG A 70 5.26 6.76 8.13
C ARG A 70 4.24 6.52 7.03
N PHE A 71 4.46 5.57 6.13
CA PHE A 71 3.43 5.19 5.16
C PHE A 71 2.15 4.72 5.87
N THR A 72 2.29 3.88 6.88
CA THR A 72 1.15 3.39 7.65
C THR A 72 0.47 4.51 8.44
N ASP A 73 1.22 5.40 9.07
CA ASP A 73 0.65 6.49 9.86
C ASP A 73 -0.15 7.49 9.00
N LEU A 74 0.35 7.79 7.79
CA LEU A 74 -0.16 8.85 6.93
C LEU A 74 -1.26 8.40 5.97
N SER A 75 -1.40 7.10 5.73
CA SER A 75 -2.31 6.57 4.71
C SER A 75 -3.56 5.96 5.35
N ASP A 76 -4.69 6.06 4.66
CA ASP A 76 -5.95 5.38 5.02
C ASP A 76 -6.12 4.03 4.30
N GLY A 77 -5.27 3.76 3.31
CA GLY A 77 -5.23 2.51 2.54
C GLY A 77 -4.01 2.47 1.63
N PHE A 78 -3.73 1.30 1.09
CA PHE A 78 -2.55 1.06 0.24
C PHE A 78 -2.98 0.60 -1.14
N ILE A 79 -2.50 1.25 -2.19
CA ILE A 79 -2.67 0.84 -3.59
C ILE A 79 -1.30 0.51 -4.16
N THR A 80 -1.12 -0.75 -4.54
CA THR A 80 0.11 -1.24 -5.15
C THR A 80 -0.02 -1.22 -6.67
N LEU A 81 0.80 -0.42 -7.32
CA LEU A 81 0.93 -0.36 -8.77
C LEU A 81 1.96 -1.39 -9.27
N PRO A 82 1.95 -1.77 -10.56
CA PRO A 82 3.01 -2.59 -11.14
C PRO A 82 4.40 -2.10 -10.76
N GLY A 83 5.23 -2.98 -10.22
CA GLY A 83 6.53 -2.62 -9.69
C GLY A 83 7.44 -3.82 -9.43
N GLY A 84 8.65 -3.53 -8.97
CA GLY A 84 9.68 -4.53 -8.72
C GLY A 84 9.77 -4.98 -7.25
N VAL A 85 10.97 -5.43 -6.86
CA VAL A 85 11.24 -6.02 -5.54
C VAL A 85 10.91 -5.07 -4.39
N GLY A 86 11.23 -3.78 -4.51
CA GLY A 86 10.89 -2.79 -3.46
C GLY A 86 9.39 -2.65 -3.26
N THR A 87 8.62 -2.68 -4.35
CA THR A 87 7.15 -2.67 -4.28
C THR A 87 6.60 -3.92 -3.59
N MET A 88 7.20 -5.09 -3.85
CA MET A 88 6.81 -6.33 -3.19
C MET A 88 7.15 -6.32 -1.70
N ASP A 89 8.26 -5.75 -1.31
CA ASP A 89 8.66 -5.58 0.09
C ASP A 89 7.65 -4.71 0.86
N GLU A 90 7.26 -3.58 0.30
CA GLU A 90 6.24 -2.68 0.88
C GLU A 90 4.85 -3.32 0.91
N LEU A 91 4.45 -4.04 -0.14
CA LEU A 91 3.17 -4.76 -0.22
C LEU A 91 3.07 -5.83 0.87
N TRP A 92 4.04 -6.74 0.94
CA TRP A 92 3.98 -7.84 1.89
C TRP A 92 4.11 -7.38 3.34
N GLU A 93 4.80 -6.28 3.59
CA GLU A 93 4.80 -5.67 4.91
C GLU A 93 3.42 -5.12 5.28
N ALA A 94 2.75 -4.39 4.38
CA ALA A 94 1.41 -3.88 4.61
C ALA A 94 0.41 -5.04 4.88
N VAL A 95 0.46 -6.11 4.08
CA VAL A 95 -0.37 -7.31 4.28
C VAL A 95 -0.07 -7.97 5.62
N SER A 96 1.21 -8.16 5.95
CA SER A 96 1.65 -8.78 7.20
C SER A 96 1.23 -7.96 8.42
N TRP A 97 1.39 -6.65 8.37
CA TRP A 97 0.98 -5.75 9.46
C TRP A 97 -0.54 -5.73 9.66
N SER A 98 -1.31 -5.80 8.57
CA SER A 98 -2.75 -5.99 8.65
C SER A 98 -3.10 -7.32 9.34
N GLN A 99 -2.50 -8.42 8.91
CA GLN A 99 -2.71 -9.75 9.50
C GLN A 99 -2.37 -9.80 10.99
N LEU A 100 -1.31 -9.10 11.41
CA LEU A 100 -0.87 -9.01 12.80
C LEU A 100 -1.67 -8.00 13.64
N GLY A 101 -2.51 -7.16 13.02
CA GLY A 101 -3.34 -6.16 13.68
C GLY A 101 -2.59 -4.88 14.06
N TYR A 102 -1.53 -4.55 13.34
CA TYR A 102 -0.88 -3.23 13.47
C TYR A 102 -1.67 -2.14 12.74
N HIS A 103 -2.45 -2.48 11.74
CA HIS A 103 -3.43 -1.60 11.09
C HIS A 103 -4.61 -2.41 10.54
N GLU A 104 -5.72 -1.71 10.28
CA GLU A 104 -6.95 -2.27 9.73
C GLU A 104 -7.30 -1.67 8.35
N LYS A 105 -6.28 -1.14 7.67
CA LYS A 105 -6.43 -0.42 6.41
C LYS A 105 -6.50 -1.38 5.23
N PRO A 106 -7.31 -1.10 4.19
CA PRO A 106 -7.38 -1.91 2.98
C PRO A 106 -6.05 -1.90 2.22
N VAL A 107 -5.66 -3.06 1.69
CA VAL A 107 -4.47 -3.24 0.86
C VAL A 107 -4.90 -3.78 -0.49
N GLY A 108 -4.65 -3.03 -1.56
CA GLY A 108 -5.09 -3.35 -2.90
C GLY A 108 -3.98 -3.43 -3.93
N LEU A 109 -4.13 -4.37 -4.87
CA LEU A 109 -3.34 -4.49 -6.09
C LEU A 109 -4.11 -3.89 -7.28
N LEU A 110 -3.55 -2.91 -7.95
CA LEU A 110 -4.06 -2.48 -9.25
C LEU A 110 -3.44 -3.36 -10.34
N ASN A 111 -4.20 -4.36 -10.78
CA ASN A 111 -3.73 -5.43 -11.67
C ASN A 111 -3.80 -5.04 -13.15
N VAL A 112 -3.14 -3.95 -13.51
CA VAL A 112 -3.13 -3.45 -14.90
C VAL A 112 -2.55 -4.49 -15.85
N GLY A 113 -3.37 -4.89 -16.84
CA GLY A 113 -2.93 -5.83 -17.88
C GLY A 113 -2.53 -7.21 -17.36
N GLY A 114 -3.03 -7.65 -16.21
CA GLY A 114 -2.72 -8.94 -15.62
C GLY A 114 -1.32 -9.03 -15.02
N PHE A 115 -0.66 -7.90 -14.75
CA PHE A 115 0.71 -7.89 -14.22
C PHE A 115 0.85 -8.71 -12.93
N TYR A 116 -0.19 -8.71 -12.10
CA TYR A 116 -0.21 -9.40 -10.80
C TYR A 116 -0.94 -10.75 -10.82
N ASP A 117 -1.33 -11.30 -11.97
CA ASP A 117 -2.05 -12.59 -12.03
C ASP A 117 -1.31 -13.71 -11.30
N ALA A 118 0.00 -13.83 -11.53
CA ALA A 118 0.83 -14.83 -10.86
C ALA A 118 0.91 -14.62 -9.34
N LEU A 119 0.94 -13.37 -8.88
CA LEU A 119 0.98 -13.03 -7.46
C LEU A 119 -0.36 -13.35 -6.78
N ILE A 120 -1.46 -13.02 -7.44
CA ILE A 120 -2.82 -13.32 -6.97
C ILE A 120 -3.02 -14.84 -6.88
N ALA A 121 -2.59 -15.59 -7.91
CA ALA A 121 -2.61 -17.04 -7.90
C ALA A 121 -1.75 -17.64 -6.78
N PHE A 122 -0.57 -17.07 -6.53
CA PHE A 122 0.29 -17.51 -5.44
C PHE A 122 -0.32 -17.21 -4.05
N ASN A 123 -0.95 -16.06 -3.87
CA ASN A 123 -1.67 -15.74 -2.63
C ASN A 123 -2.80 -16.74 -2.36
N ALA A 124 -3.58 -17.07 -3.39
CA ALA A 124 -4.63 -18.08 -3.30
C ALA A 124 -4.05 -19.49 -3.00
N HIS A 125 -2.90 -19.82 -3.59
CA HIS A 125 -2.20 -21.08 -3.31
C HIS A 125 -1.75 -21.17 -1.84
N MET A 126 -1.14 -20.12 -1.29
CA MET A 126 -0.77 -20.08 0.14
C MET A 126 -1.96 -20.36 1.07
N ALA A 127 -3.13 -19.83 0.73
CA ALA A 127 -4.36 -20.08 1.48
C ALA A 127 -4.82 -21.53 1.32
N SER A 128 -4.82 -22.09 0.09
CA SER A 128 -5.29 -23.45 -0.21
C SER A 128 -4.48 -24.55 0.48
N VAL A 129 -3.17 -24.30 0.68
CA VAL A 129 -2.26 -25.24 1.36
C VAL A 129 -2.08 -24.95 2.86
N GLY A 130 -2.81 -23.95 3.39
CA GLY A 130 -2.90 -23.69 4.83
C GLY A 130 -1.81 -22.79 5.42
N PHE A 131 -0.93 -22.18 4.60
CA PHE A 131 0.04 -21.19 5.09
C PHE A 131 -0.58 -19.82 5.41
N VAL A 132 -1.70 -19.50 4.76
CA VAL A 132 -2.52 -18.33 5.07
C VAL A 132 -3.89 -18.81 5.51
N ARG A 133 -4.37 -18.36 6.66
CA ARG A 133 -5.72 -18.71 7.14
C ARG A 133 -6.78 -18.13 6.20
N ALA A 134 -7.89 -18.84 6.00
CA ALA A 134 -8.96 -18.43 5.06
C ALA A 134 -9.46 -17.00 5.31
N GLN A 135 -9.59 -16.59 6.57
CA GLN A 135 -9.99 -15.22 6.96
C GLN A 135 -8.98 -14.15 6.58
N HIS A 136 -7.71 -14.49 6.40
CA HIS A 136 -6.65 -13.57 6.00
C HIS A 136 -6.42 -13.53 4.49
N ALA A 137 -6.94 -14.50 3.75
CA ALA A 137 -6.80 -14.54 2.29
C ALA A 137 -7.45 -13.31 1.61
N GLY A 138 -8.48 -12.73 2.22
CA GLY A 138 -9.18 -11.54 1.74
C GLY A 138 -8.54 -10.20 2.10
N ILE A 139 -7.38 -10.16 2.77
CA ILE A 139 -6.67 -8.92 3.08
C ILE A 139 -6.22 -8.23 1.79
N LEU A 140 -5.71 -9.01 0.85
CA LEU A 140 -5.21 -8.52 -0.42
C LEU A 140 -6.35 -8.41 -1.43
N LEU A 141 -6.83 -7.20 -1.65
CA LEU A 141 -7.82 -6.85 -2.67
C LEU A 141 -7.14 -6.75 -4.04
N SER A 142 -7.87 -6.96 -5.12
CA SER A 142 -7.33 -6.75 -6.47
C SER A 142 -8.42 -6.40 -7.46
N ASP A 143 -8.07 -5.51 -8.41
CA ASP A 143 -8.93 -5.15 -9.54
C ASP A 143 -8.03 -4.68 -10.71
N ASP A 144 -8.50 -4.81 -11.93
CA ASP A 144 -7.80 -4.33 -13.12
C ASP A 144 -8.08 -2.84 -13.40
N THR A 145 -9.06 -2.26 -12.71
CA THR A 145 -9.41 -0.85 -12.77
C THR A 145 -9.22 -0.15 -11.43
N LEU A 146 -8.82 1.12 -11.47
CA LEU A 146 -8.72 1.93 -10.25
C LEU A 146 -10.10 2.12 -9.58
N GLU A 147 -11.15 2.27 -10.38
CA GLU A 147 -12.51 2.46 -9.86
C GLU A 147 -12.99 1.26 -9.08
N GLY A 148 -12.93 0.07 -9.67
CA GLY A 148 -13.31 -1.17 -9.00
C GLY A 148 -12.47 -1.43 -7.74
N LEU A 149 -11.16 -1.16 -7.80
CA LEU A 149 -10.29 -1.30 -6.64
C LEU A 149 -10.71 -0.35 -5.50
N LEU A 150 -10.98 0.92 -5.81
CA LEU A 150 -11.42 1.90 -4.81
C LEU A 150 -12.79 1.54 -4.21
N GLU A 151 -13.71 0.96 -4.99
CA GLU A 151 -14.98 0.46 -4.48
C GLU A 151 -14.78 -0.69 -3.49
N GLN A 152 -13.93 -1.66 -3.82
CA GLN A 152 -13.57 -2.75 -2.92
C GLN A 152 -12.92 -2.22 -1.63
N MET A 153 -12.00 -1.26 -1.74
CA MET A 153 -11.33 -0.65 -0.59
C MET A 153 -12.30 0.10 0.33
N ARG A 154 -13.29 0.81 -0.23
CA ARG A 154 -14.35 1.47 0.56
C ARG A 154 -15.27 0.47 1.26
N ALA A 155 -15.55 -0.65 0.62
CA ALA A 155 -16.37 -1.72 1.18
C ALA A 155 -15.63 -2.62 2.15
N TYR A 156 -14.29 -2.52 2.22
CA TYR A 156 -13.44 -3.36 3.05
C TYR A 156 -13.88 -3.34 4.51
N ARG A 157 -13.89 -4.51 5.12
CA ARG A 157 -14.10 -4.67 6.57
C ARG A 157 -12.90 -5.39 7.14
N PRO A 158 -12.32 -4.89 8.23
CA PRO A 158 -11.20 -5.54 8.88
C PRO A 158 -11.55 -6.97 9.28
N HIS A 159 -10.61 -7.87 9.08
CA HIS A 159 -10.69 -9.26 9.51
C HIS A 159 -10.31 -9.39 11.00
N GLU A 160 -10.62 -10.56 11.60
CA GLU A 160 -10.11 -10.86 12.93
C GLU A 160 -8.58 -11.03 12.88
N THR A 161 -7.88 -10.28 13.73
CA THR A 161 -6.41 -10.29 13.77
C THR A 161 -5.90 -11.47 14.62
N ILE A 162 -4.65 -11.91 14.40
CA ILE A 162 -3.99 -12.92 15.21
C ILE A 162 -4.00 -12.53 16.71
N ARG A 163 -3.79 -11.25 17.02
CA ARG A 163 -3.83 -10.74 18.40
C ARG A 163 -5.20 -10.86 19.07
N SER A 164 -6.30 -10.74 18.32
CA SER A 164 -7.65 -10.89 18.87
C SER A 164 -7.99 -12.35 19.13
N GLU A 165 -7.46 -13.27 18.33
CA GLU A 165 -7.63 -14.73 18.52
C GLU A 165 -6.92 -15.23 19.78
N GLU A 166 -5.65 -14.84 20.01
CA GLU A 166 -4.90 -15.21 21.21
C GLU A 166 -5.59 -14.74 22.49
N ARG A 167 -6.24 -13.55 22.46
CA ARG A 167 -7.03 -13.05 23.59
C ARG A 167 -8.31 -13.84 23.85
N ARG A 168 -8.92 -14.44 22.81
CA ARG A 168 -10.10 -15.32 22.99
C ARG A 168 -9.71 -16.65 23.60
N VAL A 169 -8.68 -17.32 23.06
CA VAL A 169 -8.18 -18.60 23.58
C VAL A 169 -7.72 -18.47 25.03
N GLY A 170 -7.07 -17.37 25.40
CA GLY A 170 -6.63 -17.12 26.79
C GLY A 170 -7.75 -16.79 27.78
N LYS A 171 -9.01 -16.59 27.33
CA LYS A 171 -10.19 -16.36 28.20
C LYS A 171 -11.03 -17.62 28.39
N GLU A 172 -10.79 -18.66 27.61
CA GLU A 172 -11.50 -19.94 27.69
C GLU A 172 -10.74 -20.98 28.53
N CYS A 173 -9.59 -20.63 29.09
CA CYS A 173 -8.85 -21.34 30.13
C CYS A 173 -9.02 -20.62 31.47
#